data_602d7d158bca71c364454906a1f41432
#
_entry.id   602d7d158bca71c364454906a1f41432
#
_cell.length_a   1.000
_cell.length_b   1.000
_cell.length_c   1.000
_cell.angle_alpha   90.00
_cell.angle_beta   90.00
_cell.angle_gamma   90.00
#
_symmetry.space_group_name_H-M   'P 1'
#
loop_
_entity.id
_entity.type
_entity.pdbx_description
1 polymer ?
#
loop_
_entity_poly.entity_id
_entity_poly.type
_entity_poly.pdbx_seq_one_letter_code
_entity_poly.pdbx_strand_id
1 'polypeptide(L)'
;GNMFGVKEFHKTANKAGIKPILGCEIYVAKESRFRKDKEKDKKSDHLVVLAKNETGYQNLIKLVTYGWTEGFYRKPRVDIELLREHSEGLIVSTACLAGPVPRAIMSGNNAKAEEIISTYKSIFGEDFYLEMQRHKTGDPEKDERTLKYQEEVNQEIKKLSEKFGVKYIATNDVHFVKKEDAFAHDILIA
;
A
#
# COMPACT_ATOMS: atom_id res chain seq x y z
N GLY A 1 -2.79 -9.00 -1.65
CA GLY A 1 -1.82 -9.28 -0.66
C GLY A 1 -1.74 -10.70 -0.16
N ASN A 2 -0.54 -11.22 -0.13
CA ASN A 2 -0.24 -12.50 0.49
C ASN A 2 1.20 -12.49 1.03
N MET A 3 1.51 -13.47 1.88
CA MET A 3 2.83 -13.67 2.49
C MET A 3 3.38 -15.07 2.20
N PHE A 4 3.00 -15.71 1.12
CA PHE A 4 3.37 -17.11 0.82
C PHE A 4 4.87 -17.33 0.73
N GLY A 5 5.62 -16.36 0.20
CA GLY A 5 7.08 -16.44 0.06
C GLY A 5 7.87 -15.88 1.25
N VAL A 6 7.23 -15.40 2.32
CA VAL A 6 7.92 -14.62 3.38
C VAL A 6 9.03 -15.40 4.07
N LYS A 7 8.83 -16.69 4.32
CA LYS A 7 9.83 -17.54 4.99
C LYS A 7 11.07 -17.74 4.13
N GLU A 8 10.88 -18.00 2.84
CA GLU A 8 12.00 -18.16 1.89
C GLU A 8 12.72 -16.83 1.66
N PHE A 9 11.98 -15.72 1.52
CA PHE A 9 12.55 -14.38 1.45
C PHE A 9 13.44 -14.07 2.67
N HIS A 10 12.92 -14.27 3.87
CA HIS A 10 13.66 -14.03 5.11
C HIS A 10 14.96 -14.87 5.18
N LYS A 11 14.86 -16.18 4.90
CA LYS A 11 16.00 -17.09 4.91
C LYS A 11 17.06 -16.70 3.88
N THR A 12 16.63 -16.39 2.65
CA THR A 12 17.53 -16.05 1.55
C THR A 12 18.24 -14.71 1.77
N ALA A 13 17.52 -13.69 2.23
CA ALA A 13 18.10 -12.39 2.54
C ALA A 13 19.15 -12.50 3.67
N ASN A 14 18.84 -13.19 4.76
CA ASN A 14 19.80 -13.40 5.84
C ASN A 14 21.05 -14.17 5.37
N LYS A 15 20.88 -15.20 4.52
CA LYS A 15 22.02 -15.93 3.93
C LYS A 15 22.89 -15.03 3.06
N ALA A 16 22.30 -14.05 2.39
CA ALA A 16 23.01 -13.05 1.59
C ALA A 16 23.58 -11.88 2.41
N GLY A 17 23.43 -11.88 3.73
CA GLY A 17 23.89 -10.78 4.60
C GLY A 17 23.05 -9.51 4.47
N ILE A 18 21.83 -9.60 3.92
CA ILE A 18 20.91 -8.49 3.74
C ILE A 18 19.82 -8.57 4.81
N LYS A 19 19.56 -7.46 5.51
CA LYS A 19 18.47 -7.39 6.48
C LYS A 19 17.11 -7.46 5.76
N PRO A 20 16.29 -8.49 5.97
CA PRO A 20 14.94 -8.54 5.42
C PRO A 20 13.99 -7.61 6.18
N ILE A 21 13.18 -6.86 5.44
CA ILE A 21 12.04 -6.13 6.00
C ILE A 21 10.78 -6.86 5.55
N LEU A 22 10.08 -7.46 6.51
CA LEU A 22 8.91 -8.27 6.23
C LEU A 22 7.67 -7.38 6.13
N GLY A 23 6.92 -7.54 5.07
CA GLY A 23 5.72 -6.75 4.83
C GLY A 23 4.80 -7.37 3.79
N CYS A 24 3.68 -6.69 3.56
CA CYS A 24 2.71 -7.07 2.55
C CYS A 24 1.99 -5.81 2.05
N GLU A 25 1.82 -5.68 0.74
CA GLU A 25 0.80 -4.77 0.21
C GLU A 25 -0.55 -5.46 0.39
N ILE A 26 -1.40 -4.89 1.21
CA ILE A 26 -2.74 -5.37 1.51
C ILE A 26 -3.80 -4.56 0.77
N TYR A 27 -4.99 -5.13 0.63
CA TYR A 27 -6.14 -4.48 0.02
C TYR A 27 -7.13 -4.06 1.10
N VAL A 28 -7.51 -2.78 1.10
CA VAL A 28 -8.45 -2.22 2.09
C VAL A 28 -9.82 -2.03 1.43
N ALA A 29 -10.85 -2.63 2.01
CA ALA A 29 -12.23 -2.46 1.61
C ALA A 29 -12.69 -1.02 1.87
N LYS A 30 -13.57 -0.49 1.00
CA LYS A 30 -14.08 0.89 1.12
C LYS A 30 -14.90 1.13 2.40
N GLU A 31 -15.61 0.11 2.87
CA GLU A 31 -16.41 0.16 4.10
C GLU A 31 -16.08 -1.04 4.99
N SER A 32 -16.60 -2.22 4.68
CA SER A 32 -16.42 -3.44 5.47
C SER A 32 -15.87 -4.58 4.63
N ARG A 33 -14.97 -5.38 5.19
CA ARG A 33 -14.44 -6.57 4.55
C ARG A 33 -15.51 -7.63 4.25
N PHE A 34 -16.61 -7.60 4.98
CA PHE A 34 -17.73 -8.52 4.80
C PHE A 34 -18.67 -8.14 3.64
N ARG A 35 -18.70 -6.87 3.25
CA ARG A 35 -19.52 -6.42 2.12
C ARG A 35 -18.96 -6.94 0.79
N LYS A 36 -19.85 -7.46 -0.07
CA LYS A 36 -19.49 -8.04 -1.39
C LYS A 36 -20.40 -7.50 -2.49
N ASP A 37 -20.51 -6.19 -2.58
CA ASP A 37 -21.31 -5.50 -3.59
C ASP A 37 -20.54 -5.39 -4.91
N LYS A 38 -21.20 -5.73 -6.04
CA LYS A 38 -20.56 -5.78 -7.36
C LYS A 38 -20.06 -4.42 -7.85
N GLU A 39 -20.76 -3.35 -7.52
CA GLU A 39 -20.40 -2.00 -7.97
C GLU A 39 -19.53 -1.25 -6.94
N LYS A 40 -19.93 -1.27 -5.67
CA LYS A 40 -19.26 -0.51 -4.60
C LYS A 40 -17.93 -1.12 -4.19
N ASP A 41 -17.81 -2.46 -4.24
CA ASP A 41 -16.60 -3.20 -3.84
C ASP A 41 -15.76 -3.70 -5.03
N LYS A 42 -15.98 -3.11 -6.21
CA LYS A 42 -15.22 -3.42 -7.43
C LYS A 42 -13.74 -3.12 -7.29
N LYS A 43 -13.39 -2.07 -6.53
CA LYS A 43 -12.02 -1.62 -6.28
C LYS A 43 -11.76 -1.54 -4.78
N SER A 44 -10.63 -2.07 -4.35
CA SER A 44 -10.06 -1.87 -3.01
C SER A 44 -8.89 -0.89 -3.07
N ASP A 45 -8.53 -0.29 -1.95
CA ASP A 45 -7.36 0.55 -1.85
C ASP A 45 -6.12 -0.28 -1.48
N HIS A 46 -4.97 0.11 -2.01
CA HIS A 46 -3.70 -0.49 -1.66
C HIS A 46 -3.10 0.19 -0.43
N LEU A 47 -2.49 -0.60 0.43
CA LEU A 47 -1.79 -0.12 1.61
C LEU A 47 -0.54 -0.99 1.84
N VAL A 48 0.61 -0.38 1.99
CA VAL A 48 1.83 -1.12 2.34
C VAL A 48 1.92 -1.22 3.85
N VAL A 49 2.10 -2.43 4.36
CA VAL A 49 2.21 -2.72 5.80
C VAL A 49 3.49 -3.50 6.05
N LEU A 50 4.35 -2.97 6.92
CA LEU A 50 5.62 -3.56 7.28
C LEU A 50 5.63 -3.94 8.76
N ALA A 51 6.24 -5.06 9.10
CA ALA A 51 6.45 -5.47 10.47
C ALA A 51 7.68 -4.74 11.06
N LYS A 52 7.45 -3.95 12.11
CA LYS A 52 8.49 -3.22 12.85
C LYS A 52 9.23 -4.13 13.85
N ASN A 53 8.51 -5.12 14.39
CA ASN A 53 8.98 -6.06 15.40
C ASN A 53 8.17 -7.36 15.35
N GLU A 54 8.41 -8.28 16.28
CA GLU A 54 7.70 -9.56 16.35
C GLU A 54 6.18 -9.41 16.54
N THR A 55 5.74 -8.47 17.40
CA THR A 55 4.31 -8.17 17.59
C THR A 55 3.68 -7.74 16.25
N GLY A 56 4.34 -6.83 15.53
CA GLY A 56 3.88 -6.41 14.20
C GLY A 56 3.85 -7.54 13.19
N TYR A 57 4.82 -8.46 13.22
CA TYR A 57 4.79 -9.63 12.35
C TYR A 57 3.60 -10.54 12.63
N GLN A 58 3.29 -10.81 13.90
CA GLN A 58 2.11 -11.58 14.29
C GLN A 58 0.81 -10.87 13.89
N ASN A 59 0.73 -9.55 14.05
CA ASN A 59 -0.42 -8.76 13.60
C ASN A 59 -0.56 -8.76 12.08
N LEU A 60 0.54 -8.65 11.34
CA LEU A 60 0.53 -8.74 9.88
C LEU A 60 0.01 -10.11 9.40
N ILE A 61 0.42 -11.22 10.05
CA ILE A 61 -0.11 -12.57 9.76
C ILE A 61 -1.62 -12.60 9.96
N LYS A 62 -2.13 -12.04 11.06
CA LYS A 62 -3.58 -11.97 11.33
C LYS A 62 -4.32 -11.16 10.26
N LEU A 63 -3.83 -9.97 9.92
CA LEU A 63 -4.41 -9.12 8.86
C LEU A 63 -4.51 -9.88 7.54
N VAL A 64 -3.43 -10.53 7.11
CA VAL A 64 -3.42 -11.30 5.87
C VAL A 64 -4.37 -12.49 5.97
N THR A 65 -4.38 -13.22 7.09
CA THR A 65 -5.26 -14.37 7.31
C THR A 65 -6.73 -13.96 7.24
N TYR A 66 -7.14 -12.94 7.99
CA TYR A 66 -8.54 -12.46 7.96
C TYR A 66 -8.92 -11.88 6.60
N GLY A 67 -7.98 -11.24 5.90
CA GLY A 67 -8.20 -10.83 4.51
C GLY A 67 -8.61 -11.99 3.61
N TRP A 68 -7.99 -13.16 3.78
CA TRP A 68 -8.30 -14.36 3.00
C TRP A 68 -9.53 -15.11 3.49
N THR A 69 -9.73 -15.23 4.81
CA THR A 69 -10.79 -16.06 5.39
C THR A 69 -12.13 -15.36 5.49
N GLU A 70 -12.13 -14.04 5.72
CA GLU A 70 -13.36 -13.24 5.92
C GLU A 70 -13.59 -12.25 4.79
N GLY A 71 -12.52 -11.54 4.38
CA GLY A 71 -12.61 -10.39 3.48
C GLY A 71 -12.49 -10.71 1.99
N PHE A 72 -12.38 -11.98 1.61
CA PHE A 72 -12.15 -12.34 0.21
C PHE A 72 -13.35 -11.99 -0.67
N TYR A 73 -13.12 -11.04 -1.58
CA TYR A 73 -13.99 -10.73 -2.68
C TYR A 73 -13.15 -10.21 -3.84
N ARG A 74 -12.92 -11.05 -4.86
CA ARG A 74 -11.94 -10.85 -5.94
C ARG A 74 -10.48 -10.81 -5.46
N LYS A 75 -10.23 -10.17 -4.32
CA LYS A 75 -8.94 -10.07 -3.63
C LYS A 75 -9.15 -10.22 -2.12
N PRO A 76 -8.13 -10.65 -1.36
CA PRO A 76 -8.21 -10.68 0.11
C PRO A 76 -8.19 -9.24 0.64
N ARG A 77 -9.24 -8.84 1.37
CA ARG A 77 -9.40 -7.45 1.84
C ARG A 77 -9.50 -7.40 3.36
N VAL A 78 -8.88 -6.41 3.93
CA VAL A 78 -9.09 -5.96 5.31
C VAL A 78 -9.98 -4.72 5.32
N ASP A 79 -10.35 -4.22 6.49
CA ASP A 79 -11.01 -2.94 6.68
C ASP A 79 -10.37 -2.14 7.82
N ILE A 80 -10.84 -0.91 8.01
CA ILE A 80 -10.30 0.02 9.03
C ILE A 80 -10.46 -0.54 10.46
N GLU A 81 -11.54 -1.28 10.72
CA GLU A 81 -11.77 -1.89 12.02
C GLU A 81 -10.68 -2.92 12.35
N LEU A 82 -10.42 -3.84 11.42
CA LEU A 82 -9.39 -4.85 11.57
C LEU A 82 -7.98 -4.25 11.68
N LEU A 83 -7.70 -3.18 10.89
CA LEU A 83 -6.45 -2.46 10.98
C LEU A 83 -6.25 -1.82 12.36
N ARG A 84 -7.30 -1.27 12.95
CA ARG A 84 -7.26 -0.67 14.29
C ARG A 84 -6.99 -1.73 15.37
N GLU A 85 -7.62 -2.88 15.26
CA GLU A 85 -7.46 -4.00 16.19
C GLU A 85 -6.04 -4.59 16.18
N HIS A 86 -5.39 -4.60 15.01
CA HIS A 86 -4.09 -5.23 14.79
C HIS A 86 -3.00 -4.23 14.36
N SER A 87 -3.01 -3.00 14.87
CA SER A 87 -2.09 -1.93 14.46
C SER A 87 -0.71 -2.00 15.13
N GLU A 88 -0.61 -2.59 16.32
CA GLU A 88 0.60 -2.58 17.13
C GLU A 88 1.80 -3.21 16.40
N GLY A 89 2.93 -2.51 16.42
CA GLY A 89 4.18 -3.00 15.82
C GLY A 89 4.21 -2.97 14.29
N LEU A 90 3.26 -2.29 13.65
CA LEU A 90 3.20 -2.11 12.21
C LEU A 90 3.65 -0.71 11.79
N ILE A 91 4.39 -0.64 10.68
CA ILE A 91 4.65 0.59 9.92
C ILE A 91 3.77 0.54 8.68
N VAL A 92 3.10 1.65 8.37
CA VAL A 92 2.14 1.72 7.28
C VAL A 92 2.42 2.89 6.36
N SER A 93 2.32 2.68 5.04
CA SER A 93 2.40 3.75 4.05
C SER A 93 1.26 3.70 3.03
N THR A 94 1.01 4.84 2.37
CA THR A 94 -0.15 5.06 1.49
C THR A 94 -0.07 4.34 0.14
N ALA A 95 0.95 3.54 -0.09
CA ALA A 95 1.18 2.78 -1.31
C ALA A 95 1.27 3.65 -2.59
N CYS A 96 0.98 3.06 -3.74
CA CYS A 96 1.06 3.68 -5.07
C CYS A 96 -0.17 4.55 -5.41
N LEU A 97 -0.32 4.94 -6.68
CA LEU A 97 -1.49 5.68 -7.15
C LEU A 97 -2.84 4.95 -6.91
N ALA A 98 -2.80 3.65 -6.63
CA ALA A 98 -3.97 2.88 -6.23
C ALA A 98 -4.26 2.93 -4.72
N GLY A 99 -3.45 3.63 -3.94
CA GLY A 99 -3.68 3.87 -2.52
C GLY A 99 -4.83 4.85 -2.26
N PRO A 100 -5.35 4.89 -1.03
CA PRO A 100 -6.54 5.68 -0.71
C PRO A 100 -6.29 7.19 -0.80
N VAL A 101 -5.15 7.68 -0.33
CA VAL A 101 -4.79 9.11 -0.38
C VAL A 101 -4.53 9.58 -1.81
N PRO A 102 -3.65 8.92 -2.62
CA PRO A 102 -3.45 9.29 -4.02
C PRO A 102 -4.74 9.29 -4.84
N ARG A 103 -5.62 8.29 -4.65
CA ARG A 103 -6.92 8.25 -5.35
C ARG A 103 -7.82 9.43 -5.01
N ALA A 104 -7.87 9.84 -3.75
CA ALA A 104 -8.64 11.00 -3.32
C ALA A 104 -8.10 12.29 -3.96
N ILE A 105 -6.77 12.46 -3.99
CA ILE A 105 -6.11 13.60 -4.64
C ILE A 105 -6.42 13.62 -6.14
N MET A 106 -6.21 12.52 -6.85
CA MET A 106 -6.46 12.44 -8.30
C MET A 106 -7.92 12.65 -8.69
N SER A 107 -8.86 12.38 -7.77
CA SER A 107 -10.29 12.70 -7.98
C SER A 107 -10.66 14.13 -7.62
N GLY A 108 -9.70 14.98 -7.21
CA GLY A 108 -9.94 16.35 -6.76
C GLY A 108 -10.61 16.45 -5.39
N ASN A 109 -10.70 15.36 -4.64
CA ASN A 109 -11.36 15.32 -3.33
C ASN A 109 -10.34 15.42 -2.19
N ASN A 110 -9.74 16.60 -2.03
CA ASN A 110 -8.74 16.85 -1.00
C ASN A 110 -9.30 16.67 0.43
N ALA A 111 -10.56 17.02 0.66
CA ALA A 111 -11.21 16.80 1.96
C ALA A 111 -11.22 15.30 2.32
N LYS A 112 -11.46 14.42 1.35
CA LYS A 112 -11.39 12.97 1.57
C LYS A 112 -9.97 12.49 1.82
N ALA A 113 -8.97 13.05 1.15
CA ALA A 113 -7.56 12.76 1.42
C ALA A 113 -7.19 13.12 2.87
N GLU A 114 -7.62 14.28 3.35
CA GLU A 114 -7.41 14.73 4.73
C GLU A 114 -8.08 13.82 5.77
N GLU A 115 -9.33 13.43 5.52
CA GLU A 115 -10.06 12.47 6.38
C GLU A 115 -9.32 11.13 6.48
N ILE A 116 -8.84 10.61 5.35
CA ILE A 116 -8.08 9.36 5.30
C ILE A 116 -6.78 9.47 6.09
N ILE A 117 -6.01 10.54 5.88
CA ILE A 117 -4.75 10.78 6.62
C ILE A 117 -5.02 10.85 8.11
N SER A 118 -6.05 11.60 8.54
CA SER A 118 -6.43 11.70 9.95
C SER A 118 -6.77 10.34 10.54
N THR A 119 -7.51 9.52 9.79
CA THR A 119 -7.89 8.17 10.20
C THR A 119 -6.66 7.27 10.39
N TYR A 120 -5.78 7.18 9.39
CA TYR A 120 -4.58 6.34 9.51
C TYR A 120 -3.60 6.85 10.56
N LYS A 121 -3.42 8.17 10.66
CA LYS A 121 -2.62 8.78 11.74
C LYS A 121 -3.16 8.44 13.12
N SER A 122 -4.49 8.42 13.31
CA SER A 122 -5.10 8.03 14.58
C SER A 122 -4.89 6.56 14.95
N ILE A 123 -4.64 5.70 13.97
CA ILE A 123 -4.42 4.25 14.16
C ILE A 123 -2.94 3.95 14.40
N PHE A 124 -2.05 4.50 13.56
CA PHE A 124 -0.64 4.12 13.50
C PHE A 124 0.31 5.18 14.06
N GLY A 125 -0.18 6.38 14.39
CA GLY A 125 0.63 7.44 14.97
C GLY A 125 1.84 7.81 14.12
N GLU A 126 3.03 7.78 14.71
CA GLU A 126 4.31 8.08 14.07
C GLU A 126 4.81 7.00 13.10
N ASP A 127 4.20 5.82 13.10
CA ASP A 127 4.50 4.72 12.19
C ASP A 127 3.64 4.76 10.90
N PHE A 128 2.89 5.85 10.69
CA PHE A 128 2.17 6.14 9.44
C PHE A 128 2.97 7.10 8.56
N TYR A 129 3.10 6.74 7.27
CA TYR A 129 3.84 7.51 6.27
C TYR A 129 3.02 7.75 5.01
N LEU A 130 3.18 8.93 4.42
CA LEU A 130 2.74 9.21 3.07
C LEU A 130 3.81 8.73 2.08
N GLU A 131 3.40 8.23 0.92
CA GLU A 131 4.31 7.64 -0.04
C GLU A 131 4.34 8.45 -1.34
N MET A 132 5.55 8.79 -1.78
CA MET A 132 5.80 9.50 -3.03
C MET A 132 6.52 8.58 -4.00
N GLN A 133 6.06 8.56 -5.24
CA GLN A 133 6.63 7.71 -6.29
C GLN A 133 6.87 8.51 -7.56
N ARG A 134 7.86 8.08 -8.34
CA ARG A 134 8.16 8.65 -9.66
C ARG A 134 8.73 7.56 -10.55
N HIS A 135 7.92 7.10 -11.50
CA HIS A 135 8.29 6.02 -12.41
C HIS A 135 8.46 6.52 -13.84
N LYS A 136 9.52 6.05 -14.50
CA LYS A 136 9.70 6.16 -15.95
C LYS A 136 9.72 4.76 -16.55
N THR A 137 8.87 4.53 -17.55
CA THR A 137 8.80 3.26 -18.28
C THR A 137 9.73 3.25 -19.49
N GLY A 138 10.11 4.43 -19.98
CA GLY A 138 10.84 4.63 -21.24
C GLY A 138 9.93 4.69 -22.47
N ASP A 139 8.61 4.61 -22.28
CA ASP A 139 7.59 4.88 -23.29
C ASP A 139 7.07 6.32 -23.09
N PRO A 140 7.35 7.24 -24.02
CA PRO A 140 7.01 8.65 -23.84
C PRO A 140 5.53 8.94 -23.56
N GLU A 141 4.61 8.21 -24.20
CA GLU A 141 3.16 8.42 -24.01
C GLU A 141 2.70 7.95 -22.64
N LYS A 142 3.18 6.77 -22.21
CA LYS A 142 2.88 6.22 -20.86
C LYS A 142 3.52 7.10 -19.79
N ASP A 143 4.76 7.52 -20.00
CA ASP A 143 5.52 8.34 -19.06
C ASP A 143 4.86 9.70 -18.87
N GLU A 144 4.46 10.40 -19.96
CA GLU A 144 3.82 11.70 -19.85
C GLU A 144 2.60 11.66 -18.92
N ARG A 145 1.71 10.69 -19.10
CA ARG A 145 0.51 10.56 -18.29
C ARG A 145 0.82 10.15 -16.85
N THR A 146 1.62 9.11 -16.67
CA THR A 146 1.90 8.56 -15.35
C THR A 146 2.70 9.51 -14.49
N LEU A 147 3.75 10.13 -15.05
CA LEU A 147 4.56 11.11 -14.34
C LEU A 147 3.77 12.35 -13.96
N LYS A 148 2.87 12.82 -14.83
CA LYS A 148 2.00 13.95 -14.51
C LYS A 148 1.16 13.68 -13.27
N TYR A 149 0.46 12.53 -13.21
CA TYR A 149 -0.32 12.17 -12.04
C TYR A 149 0.53 11.97 -10.80
N GLN A 150 1.68 11.33 -10.92
CA GLN A 150 2.58 11.15 -9.78
C GLN A 150 3.10 12.49 -9.26
N GLU A 151 3.44 13.43 -10.15
CA GLU A 151 3.93 14.74 -9.73
C GLU A 151 2.83 15.56 -9.05
N GLU A 152 1.61 15.56 -9.58
CA GLU A 152 0.45 16.22 -8.96
C GLU A 152 0.19 15.65 -7.55
N VAL A 153 0.20 14.33 -7.41
CA VAL A 153 0.05 13.65 -6.12
C VAL A 153 1.21 13.99 -5.18
N ASN A 154 2.46 13.96 -5.66
CA ASN A 154 3.64 14.26 -4.85
C ASN A 154 3.62 15.69 -4.31
N GLN A 155 3.18 16.67 -5.11
CA GLN A 155 3.07 18.06 -4.65
C GLN A 155 2.01 18.21 -3.54
N GLU A 156 0.88 17.52 -3.69
CA GLU A 156 -0.17 17.58 -2.67
C GLU A 156 0.23 16.81 -1.40
N ILE A 157 0.94 15.68 -1.52
CA ILE A 157 1.49 14.93 -0.38
C ILE A 157 2.41 15.81 0.48
N LYS A 158 3.25 16.67 -0.12
CA LYS A 158 4.09 17.60 0.64
C LYS A 158 3.27 18.54 1.51
N LYS A 159 2.23 19.16 0.94
CA LYS A 159 1.34 20.07 1.69
C LYS A 159 0.60 19.34 2.82
N LEU A 160 0.08 18.14 2.50
CA LEU A 160 -0.63 17.32 3.49
C LEU A 160 0.31 16.81 4.59
N SER A 161 1.55 16.46 4.25
CA SER A 161 2.60 16.11 5.21
C SER A 161 2.83 17.22 6.24
N GLU A 162 3.04 18.44 5.77
CA GLU A 162 3.22 19.61 6.64
C GLU A 162 1.97 19.89 7.48
N LYS A 163 0.78 19.88 6.86
CA LYS A 163 -0.49 20.16 7.53
C LYS A 163 -0.80 19.17 8.65
N PHE A 164 -0.55 17.90 8.43
CA PHE A 164 -0.89 16.83 9.38
C PHE A 164 0.29 16.36 10.24
N GLY A 165 1.51 16.87 10.01
CA GLY A 165 2.72 16.38 10.68
C GLY A 165 2.96 14.89 10.46
N VAL A 166 2.71 14.40 9.24
CA VAL A 166 2.96 13.01 8.83
C VAL A 166 4.15 12.99 7.89
N LYS A 167 5.15 12.18 8.18
CA LYS A 167 6.34 12.05 7.34
C LYS A 167 6.00 11.41 5.99
N TYR A 168 6.75 11.75 4.94
CA TYR A 168 6.68 11.06 3.66
C TYR A 168 7.97 10.33 3.32
N ILE A 169 7.85 9.28 2.52
CA ILE A 169 8.94 8.45 2.04
C ILE A 169 8.90 8.37 0.51
N ALA A 170 10.05 8.11 -0.10
CA ALA A 170 10.15 7.84 -1.53
C ALA A 170 10.30 6.33 -1.76
N THR A 171 9.51 5.76 -2.66
CA THR A 171 9.55 4.33 -3.00
C THR A 171 9.47 4.12 -4.50
N ASN A 172 9.75 2.90 -4.95
CA ASN A 172 9.77 2.54 -6.36
C ASN A 172 8.63 1.60 -6.78
N ASP A 173 7.82 1.08 -5.86
CA ASP A 173 6.72 0.14 -6.18
C ASP A 173 7.18 -0.98 -7.15
N VAL A 174 8.25 -1.69 -6.77
CA VAL A 174 8.95 -2.66 -7.63
C VAL A 174 8.09 -3.88 -7.91
N HIS A 175 7.86 -4.19 -9.20
CA HIS A 175 7.05 -5.33 -9.63
C HIS A 175 7.88 -6.45 -10.29
N PHE A 176 9.12 -6.16 -10.70
CA PHE A 176 10.04 -7.13 -11.30
C PHE A 176 11.49 -6.74 -11.01
N VAL A 177 12.42 -7.66 -11.20
CA VAL A 177 13.82 -7.50 -10.76
C VAL A 177 14.67 -6.79 -11.80
N LYS A 178 14.58 -7.18 -13.07
CA LYS A 178 15.40 -6.65 -14.15
C LYS A 178 14.55 -5.94 -15.18
N LYS A 179 15.13 -4.96 -15.89
CA LYS A 179 14.45 -4.21 -16.93
C LYS A 179 13.87 -5.12 -18.02
N GLU A 180 14.57 -6.19 -18.34
CA GLU A 180 14.19 -7.19 -19.36
C GLU A 180 12.92 -7.97 -18.96
N ASP A 181 12.62 -8.05 -17.65
CA ASP A 181 11.45 -8.77 -17.13
C ASP A 181 10.14 -8.01 -17.38
N ALA A 182 10.20 -6.73 -17.80
CA ALA A 182 9.02 -5.89 -18.06
C ALA A 182 8.06 -6.53 -19.07
N PHE A 183 8.58 -7.10 -20.17
CA PHE A 183 7.76 -7.77 -21.16
C PHE A 183 7.05 -9.02 -20.62
N ALA A 184 7.77 -9.83 -19.83
CA ALA A 184 7.18 -11.00 -19.18
C ALA A 184 6.11 -10.61 -18.15
N HIS A 185 6.34 -9.53 -17.42
CA HIS A 185 5.36 -8.97 -16.48
C HIS A 185 4.10 -8.49 -17.20
N ASP A 186 4.22 -7.78 -18.32
CA ASP A 186 3.07 -7.31 -19.11
C ASP A 186 2.20 -8.49 -19.60
N ILE A 187 2.81 -9.59 -20.03
CA ILE A 187 2.08 -10.81 -20.39
C ILE A 187 1.36 -11.42 -19.18
N LEU A 188 2.02 -11.42 -18.01
CA LEU A 188 1.45 -12.00 -16.79
C LEU A 188 0.19 -11.29 -16.29
N ILE A 189 0.09 -9.98 -16.51
CA ILE A 189 -1.01 -9.15 -16.02
C ILE A 189 -2.10 -8.89 -17.07
N ALA A 190 -1.91 -9.27 -18.33
CA ALA A 190 -2.88 -9.15 -19.42
C ALA A 190 -4.02 -10.17 -19.30
#